data_52949fccd8f8c72da17af9696fd2f59e
#
_entry.id   52949fccd8f8c72da17af9696fd2f59e
#
_cell.length_a   1.000
_cell.length_b   1.000
_cell.length_c   1.000
_cell.angle_alpha   90.00
_cell.angle_beta   90.00
_cell.angle_gamma   90.00
#
_symmetry.space_group_name_H-M   'P 1'
#
loop_
_entity.id
_entity.type
_entity.pdbx_description
1 polymer ?
#
loop_
_entity_poly.entity_id
_entity_poly.type
_entity_poly.pdbx_seq_one_letter_code
_entity_poly.pdbx_strand_id
1 'polypeptide(L)'
;MTLTAIVGGTGLTELEGLEITESRAVKTRYGKPSAALEFGRFGNQEVVFLARHGKGHRLPPHQVNYRANIAALKEVGVTDIIAVNAVGGINPQMGAEALVVPHQLIDYTWGREFTFADEENVIHVDLTYPYTESIRQGLLEGAKKAAVPVHNGGVYAATQGPRLETAAEVDRLEKDGCDLVGMTGMPEASLAREAELNYACLALVVNMAAGRSAGIITMEEIERALTSGMRNVRAVLAAYLSR
;
A
#
# COMPACT_ATOMS: atom_id res chain seq x y z
N MET A 1 -6.32 -4.12 22.58
CA MET A 1 -7.23 -4.19 21.40
C MET A 1 -6.42 -3.78 20.19
N THR A 2 -6.55 -4.49 19.09
CA THR A 2 -5.84 -4.17 17.84
C THR A 2 -6.61 -3.10 17.10
N LEU A 3 -5.99 -1.94 16.82
CA LEU A 3 -6.56 -0.92 15.95
C LEU A 3 -5.88 -1.01 14.59
N THR A 4 -6.66 -1.29 13.56
CA THR A 4 -6.18 -1.46 12.20
C THR A 4 -6.33 -0.18 11.40
N ALA A 5 -5.26 0.25 10.72
CA ALA A 5 -5.34 1.30 9.71
C ALA A 5 -5.37 0.71 8.31
N ILE A 6 -6.17 1.33 7.44
CA ILE A 6 -6.15 1.10 6.00
C ILE A 6 -5.53 2.35 5.37
N VAL A 7 -4.39 2.18 4.71
CA VAL A 7 -3.72 3.26 3.97
C VAL A 7 -4.06 3.12 2.50
N GLY A 8 -4.98 3.98 2.02
CA GLY A 8 -5.49 3.94 0.65
C GLY A 8 -4.55 4.61 -0.34
N GLY A 9 -4.27 3.90 -1.43
CA GLY A 9 -3.57 4.40 -2.61
C GLY A 9 -4.50 4.92 -3.69
N THR A 10 -4.03 4.90 -4.95
CA THR A 10 -4.82 5.25 -6.13
C THR A 10 -6.08 4.38 -6.21
N GLY A 11 -7.23 4.99 -6.44
CA GLY A 11 -8.52 4.30 -6.49
C GLY A 11 -9.17 4.03 -5.11
N LEU A 12 -8.47 4.31 -4.00
CA LEU A 12 -8.99 4.21 -2.65
C LEU A 12 -8.69 5.52 -1.89
N THR A 13 -9.32 6.60 -2.33
CA THR A 13 -9.23 7.92 -1.67
C THR A 13 -10.26 8.08 -0.55
N GLU A 14 -11.25 7.22 -0.56
CA GLU A 14 -12.29 7.04 0.46
C GLU A 14 -12.51 5.54 0.62
N LEU A 15 -12.80 5.09 1.84
CA LEU A 15 -13.14 3.69 2.10
C LEU A 15 -14.67 3.56 2.09
N GLU A 16 -15.23 3.11 0.97
CA GLU A 16 -16.67 2.85 0.85
C GLU A 16 -17.11 1.78 1.86
N GLY A 17 -18.16 2.05 2.60
CA GLY A 17 -18.63 1.21 3.71
C GLY A 17 -18.02 1.57 5.06
N LEU A 18 -17.11 2.54 5.12
CA LEU A 18 -16.64 3.12 6.38
C LEU A 18 -17.69 4.13 6.89
N GLU A 19 -18.26 3.84 8.04
CA GLU A 19 -19.10 4.78 8.78
C GLU A 19 -18.20 5.69 9.60
N ILE A 20 -17.83 6.86 9.04
CA ILE A 20 -16.93 7.81 9.67
C ILE A 20 -17.57 8.39 10.93
N THR A 21 -16.93 8.24 12.07
CA THR A 21 -17.34 8.79 13.36
C THR A 21 -16.56 10.05 13.73
N GLU A 22 -15.31 10.16 13.29
CA GLU A 22 -14.43 11.29 13.56
C GLU A 22 -13.46 11.50 12.41
N SER A 23 -13.16 12.76 12.08
CA SER A 23 -12.05 13.14 11.20
C SER A 23 -11.07 13.98 11.98
N ARG A 24 -9.86 13.48 12.19
CA ARG A 24 -8.85 14.09 13.06
C ARG A 24 -7.66 14.59 12.26
N ALA A 25 -7.43 15.90 12.29
CA ALA A 25 -6.19 16.51 11.80
C ALA A 25 -5.08 16.28 12.83
N VAL A 26 -4.07 15.50 12.44
CA VAL A 26 -2.88 15.24 13.28
C VAL A 26 -1.71 16.06 12.75
N LYS A 27 -0.87 16.55 13.67
CA LYS A 27 0.40 17.21 13.33
C LYS A 27 1.51 16.52 14.12
N THR A 28 2.37 15.83 13.41
CA THR A 28 3.50 15.12 14.01
C THR A 28 4.76 16.00 14.05
N ARG A 29 5.82 15.54 14.72
CA ARG A 29 7.14 16.19 14.66
C ARG A 29 7.73 16.20 13.24
N TYR A 30 7.25 15.33 12.34
CA TYR A 30 7.64 15.24 10.93
C TYR A 30 6.75 16.06 10.00
N GLY A 31 5.85 16.87 10.54
CA GLY A 31 4.90 17.70 9.80
C GLY A 31 3.50 17.10 9.74
N LYS A 32 2.76 17.51 8.70
CA LYS A 32 1.37 17.05 8.49
C LYS A 32 1.35 15.75 7.69
N PRO A 33 0.48 14.78 8.05
CA PRO A 33 0.13 13.66 7.19
C PRO A 33 -0.50 14.12 5.87
N SER A 34 -0.60 13.20 4.94
CA SER A 34 -1.20 13.43 3.60
C SER A 34 -2.66 13.90 3.66
N ALA A 35 -3.40 13.43 4.67
CA ALA A 35 -4.79 13.80 4.94
C ALA A 35 -5.07 13.74 6.45
N ALA A 36 -6.23 14.23 6.87
CA ALA A 36 -6.77 13.91 8.19
C ALA A 36 -6.99 12.39 8.31
N LEU A 37 -6.81 11.86 9.52
CA LEU A 37 -7.15 10.47 9.82
C LEU A 37 -8.66 10.35 10.00
N GLU A 38 -9.29 9.47 9.25
CA GLU A 38 -10.71 9.18 9.35
C GLU A 38 -10.92 7.95 10.23
N PHE A 39 -11.51 8.15 11.40
CA PHE A 39 -11.90 7.08 12.32
C PHE A 39 -13.32 6.67 12.01
N GLY A 40 -13.61 5.41 12.10
CA GLY A 40 -14.96 4.92 11.86
C GLY A 40 -15.09 3.43 12.07
N ARG A 41 -16.23 2.92 11.66
CA ARG A 41 -16.55 1.49 11.70
C ARG A 41 -16.68 0.95 10.29
N PHE A 42 -15.99 -0.14 10.05
CA PHE A 42 -16.16 -0.93 8.84
C PHE A 42 -16.74 -2.28 9.23
N GLY A 43 -18.03 -2.48 8.97
CA GLY A 43 -18.78 -3.55 9.60
C GLY A 43 -18.79 -3.38 11.14
N ASN A 44 -18.30 -4.39 11.87
CA ASN A 44 -18.25 -4.37 13.33
C ASN A 44 -16.89 -3.94 13.91
N GLN A 45 -15.91 -3.60 13.08
CA GLN A 45 -14.56 -3.28 13.50
C GLN A 45 -14.30 -1.77 13.44
N GLU A 46 -13.62 -1.27 14.48
CA GLU A 46 -13.08 0.07 14.46
C GLU A 46 -11.82 0.09 13.58
N VAL A 47 -11.77 1.06 12.66
CA VAL A 47 -10.65 1.24 11.75
C VAL A 47 -10.28 2.71 11.61
N VAL A 48 -9.04 2.94 11.22
CA VAL A 48 -8.54 4.26 10.82
C VAL A 48 -8.26 4.22 9.32
N PHE A 49 -8.74 5.19 8.58
CA PHE A 49 -8.43 5.32 7.17
C PHE A 49 -7.53 6.54 6.93
N LEU A 50 -6.52 6.37 6.09
CA LEU A 50 -5.63 7.43 5.63
C LEU A 50 -5.50 7.41 4.10
N ALA A 51 -5.91 8.50 3.45
CA ALA A 51 -5.66 8.71 2.03
C ALA A 51 -4.19 9.08 1.80
N ARG A 52 -3.35 8.12 1.36
CA ARG A 52 -1.90 8.28 1.17
C ARG A 52 -1.53 9.45 0.28
N HIS A 53 -2.27 9.67 -0.78
CA HIS A 53 -2.05 10.75 -1.76
C HIS A 53 -2.85 12.03 -1.44
N GLY A 54 -3.42 12.11 -0.24
CA GLY A 54 -4.30 13.19 0.15
C GLY A 54 -5.70 13.08 -0.48
N LYS A 55 -6.64 13.86 0.04
CA LYS A 55 -7.99 13.92 -0.48
C LYS A 55 -7.96 14.45 -1.93
N GLY A 56 -8.60 13.72 -2.84
CA GLY A 56 -8.59 14.04 -4.28
C GLY A 56 -7.26 13.72 -4.98
N HIS A 57 -6.43 12.83 -4.43
CA HIS A 57 -5.19 12.31 -5.05
C HIS A 57 -4.22 13.42 -5.51
N ARG A 58 -3.90 14.37 -4.62
CA ARG A 58 -3.12 15.58 -4.97
C ARG A 58 -1.61 15.44 -4.79
N LEU A 59 -1.17 14.47 -4.01
CA LEU A 59 0.24 14.28 -3.69
C LEU A 59 0.85 13.19 -4.57
N PRO A 60 1.82 13.51 -5.44
CA PRO A 60 2.54 12.49 -6.18
C PRO A 60 3.40 11.63 -5.23
N PRO A 61 3.77 10.39 -5.61
CA PRO A 61 4.42 9.42 -4.73
C PRO A 61 5.68 9.94 -4.02
N HIS A 62 6.50 10.72 -4.71
CA HIS A 62 7.75 11.27 -4.17
C HIS A 62 7.56 12.49 -3.23
N GLN A 63 6.35 13.06 -3.16
CA GLN A 63 6.01 14.19 -2.27
C GLN A 63 5.16 13.77 -1.08
N VAL A 64 4.76 12.51 -0.98
CA VAL A 64 4.06 11.98 0.19
C VAL A 64 4.99 12.08 1.40
N ASN A 65 4.50 12.67 2.48
CA ASN A 65 5.21 12.68 3.76
C ASN A 65 4.97 11.37 4.51
N TYR A 66 5.71 10.32 4.09
CA TYR A 66 5.58 8.98 4.67
C TYR A 66 5.89 8.96 6.17
N ARG A 67 6.89 9.74 6.64
CA ARG A 67 7.20 9.84 8.07
C ARG A 67 6.01 10.38 8.87
N ALA A 68 5.41 11.48 8.40
CA ALA A 68 4.25 12.04 9.08
C ALA A 68 3.05 11.10 9.04
N ASN A 69 2.83 10.37 7.94
CA ASN A 69 1.76 9.39 7.82
C ASN A 69 1.90 8.27 8.86
N ILE A 70 3.06 7.63 8.92
CA ILE A 70 3.31 6.52 9.86
C ILE A 70 3.32 7.00 11.31
N ALA A 71 3.98 8.14 11.60
CA ALA A 71 3.99 8.71 12.95
C ALA A 71 2.58 9.04 13.44
N ALA A 72 1.73 9.65 12.59
CA ALA A 72 0.35 9.97 12.96
C ALA A 72 -0.47 8.71 13.27
N LEU A 73 -0.30 7.64 12.51
CA LEU A 73 -0.96 6.36 12.78
C LEU A 73 -0.49 5.77 14.12
N LYS A 74 0.81 5.81 14.41
CA LYS A 74 1.36 5.37 15.69
C LYS A 74 0.82 6.19 16.87
N GLU A 75 0.79 7.53 16.74
CA GLU A 75 0.31 8.45 17.78
C GLU A 75 -1.15 8.23 18.17
N VAL A 76 -1.98 7.76 17.24
CA VAL A 76 -3.40 7.47 17.53
C VAL A 76 -3.65 6.03 17.98
N GLY A 77 -2.60 5.23 18.17
CA GLY A 77 -2.69 3.88 18.74
C GLY A 77 -2.94 2.78 17.70
N VAL A 78 -2.74 3.05 16.42
CA VAL A 78 -2.74 1.99 15.39
C VAL A 78 -1.64 0.99 15.69
N THR A 79 -1.94 -0.29 15.52
CA THR A 79 -0.99 -1.41 15.67
C THR A 79 -0.75 -2.14 14.36
N ASP A 80 -1.74 -2.19 13.51
CA ASP A 80 -1.71 -2.92 12.23
C ASP A 80 -2.02 -1.99 11.07
N ILE A 81 -1.24 -2.07 9.99
CA ILE A 81 -1.44 -1.31 8.76
C ILE A 81 -1.66 -2.26 7.60
N ILE A 82 -2.77 -2.07 6.89
CA ILE A 82 -3.00 -2.66 5.57
C ILE A 82 -2.84 -1.56 4.53
N ALA A 83 -1.79 -1.64 3.73
CA ALA A 83 -1.57 -0.75 2.62
C ALA A 83 -2.25 -1.29 1.36
N VAL A 84 -3.08 -0.49 0.72
CA VAL A 84 -3.66 -0.82 -0.59
C VAL A 84 -2.90 -0.05 -1.66
N ASN A 85 -2.33 -0.79 -2.63
CA ASN A 85 -1.45 -0.22 -3.65
C ASN A 85 -1.92 -0.61 -5.05
N ALA A 86 -2.07 0.37 -5.94
CA ALA A 86 -2.20 0.14 -7.37
C ALA A 86 -0.81 -0.09 -7.98
N VAL A 87 -0.61 -1.17 -8.73
CA VAL A 87 0.69 -1.60 -9.24
C VAL A 87 0.61 -2.05 -10.69
N GLY A 88 1.75 -2.07 -11.38
CA GLY A 88 1.94 -2.74 -12.66
C GLY A 88 2.37 -4.20 -12.47
N GLY A 89 1.83 -5.11 -13.27
CA GLY A 89 2.25 -6.51 -13.29
C GLY A 89 3.49 -6.71 -14.16
N ILE A 90 4.54 -7.29 -13.59
CA ILE A 90 5.74 -7.74 -14.32
C ILE A 90 5.57 -9.23 -14.66
N ASN A 91 5.20 -10.02 -13.64
CA ASN A 91 4.92 -11.44 -13.79
C ASN A 91 3.66 -11.66 -14.67
N PRO A 92 3.75 -12.41 -15.76
CA PRO A 92 2.61 -12.63 -16.68
C PRO A 92 1.41 -13.33 -16.04
N GLN A 93 1.60 -14.02 -14.90
CA GLN A 93 0.50 -14.63 -14.13
C GLN A 93 -0.26 -13.61 -13.28
N MET A 94 0.28 -12.41 -13.09
CA MET A 94 -0.31 -11.33 -12.30
C MET A 94 -0.79 -10.21 -13.23
N GLY A 95 -1.79 -10.53 -14.05
CA GLY A 95 -2.38 -9.61 -15.04
C GLY A 95 -3.25 -8.53 -14.42
N ALA A 96 -3.77 -7.63 -15.26
CA ALA A 96 -4.68 -6.58 -14.82
C ALA A 96 -5.87 -7.15 -14.02
N GLU A 97 -6.31 -6.43 -13.00
CA GLU A 97 -7.33 -6.80 -11.99
C GLU A 97 -6.91 -7.91 -11.01
N ALA A 98 -5.72 -8.52 -11.17
CA ALA A 98 -5.23 -9.48 -10.18
C ALA A 98 -4.97 -8.79 -8.84
N LEU A 99 -5.34 -9.47 -7.75
CA LEU A 99 -4.94 -9.10 -6.39
C LEU A 99 -3.72 -9.93 -5.98
N VAL A 100 -2.79 -9.28 -5.31
CA VAL A 100 -1.55 -9.90 -4.83
C VAL A 100 -1.31 -9.48 -3.38
N VAL A 101 -0.93 -10.44 -2.54
CA VAL A 101 -0.41 -10.21 -1.19
C VAL A 101 1.10 -10.50 -1.24
N PRO A 102 1.95 -9.51 -1.53
CA PRO A 102 3.38 -9.70 -1.71
C PRO A 102 4.04 -10.16 -0.40
N HIS A 103 5.19 -10.85 -0.51
CA HIS A 103 5.96 -11.31 0.65
C HIS A 103 7.31 -10.61 0.76
N GLN A 104 7.78 -9.98 -0.32
CA GLN A 104 9.05 -9.27 -0.39
C GLN A 104 8.94 -7.97 -1.18
N LEU A 105 9.91 -7.10 -1.01
CA LEU A 105 10.06 -5.87 -1.79
C LEU A 105 11.54 -5.55 -2.05
N ILE A 106 11.77 -4.79 -3.12
CA ILE A 106 13.08 -4.17 -3.41
C ILE A 106 12.87 -2.66 -3.52
N ASP A 107 13.72 -1.89 -2.87
CA ASP A 107 13.66 -0.43 -2.86
C ASP A 107 14.54 0.17 -3.98
N TYR A 108 13.91 0.83 -4.94
CA TYR A 108 14.54 1.63 -5.99
C TYR A 108 14.22 3.12 -5.83
N THR A 109 13.67 3.52 -4.68
CA THR A 109 13.36 4.93 -4.41
C THR A 109 14.62 5.70 -4.00
N TRP A 110 14.59 7.01 -4.17
CA TRP A 110 15.69 7.89 -3.79
C TRP A 110 15.14 9.29 -3.42
N GLY A 111 15.92 10.04 -2.64
CA GLY A 111 15.58 11.42 -2.30
C GLY A 111 14.32 11.59 -1.43
N ARG A 112 13.81 10.51 -0.85
CA ARG A 112 12.70 10.52 0.11
C ARG A 112 13.23 10.55 1.53
N GLU A 113 12.47 11.14 2.43
CA GLU A 113 12.69 11.00 3.86
C GLU A 113 12.28 9.60 4.29
N PHE A 114 13.24 8.73 4.56
CA PHE A 114 13.04 7.28 4.61
C PHE A 114 13.25 6.62 5.99
N THR A 115 13.61 7.40 7.02
CA THR A 115 13.88 6.87 8.36
C THR A 115 13.44 7.85 9.45
N PHE A 116 13.15 7.33 10.64
CA PHE A 116 12.97 8.11 11.87
C PHE A 116 14.28 8.29 12.65
N ALA A 117 15.34 7.57 12.27
CA ALA A 117 16.65 7.72 12.87
C ALA A 117 17.21 9.13 12.63
N ASP A 118 17.93 9.64 13.62
CA ASP A 118 18.67 10.89 13.59
C ASP A 118 20.01 10.72 14.31
N GLU A 119 20.78 11.80 14.46
CA GLU A 119 22.10 11.75 15.08
C GLU A 119 22.07 11.35 16.57
N GLU A 120 20.94 11.55 17.24
CA GLU A 120 20.76 11.22 18.66
C GLU A 120 20.19 9.80 18.84
N ASN A 121 19.48 9.30 17.83
CA ASN A 121 18.79 8.02 17.89
C ASN A 121 18.99 7.22 16.61
N VAL A 122 20.04 6.40 16.60
CA VAL A 122 20.35 5.49 15.49
C VAL A 122 19.47 4.24 15.59
N ILE A 123 18.67 3.99 14.56
CA ILE A 123 17.73 2.87 14.49
C ILE A 123 18.21 1.89 13.39
N HIS A 124 18.38 0.63 13.77
CA HIS A 124 18.58 -0.47 12.83
C HIS A 124 17.45 -1.47 13.00
N VAL A 125 16.66 -1.69 11.95
CA VAL A 125 15.56 -2.66 11.97
C VAL A 125 15.83 -3.80 11.00
N ASP A 126 15.43 -4.99 11.40
CA ASP A 126 15.44 -6.16 10.52
C ASP A 126 14.26 -6.11 9.53
N LEU A 127 14.56 -6.11 8.23
CA LEU A 127 13.62 -6.16 7.13
C LEU A 127 13.73 -7.45 6.31
N THR A 128 14.29 -8.53 6.89
CA THR A 128 14.31 -9.86 6.24
C THR A 128 12.90 -10.26 5.78
N TYR A 129 11.91 -9.95 6.60
CA TYR A 129 10.48 -10.11 6.29
C TYR A 129 9.78 -8.76 6.43
N PRO A 130 9.70 -7.96 5.34
CA PRO A 130 9.18 -6.59 5.39
C PRO A 130 7.69 -6.53 5.69
N TYR A 131 6.95 -7.58 5.38
CA TYR A 131 5.52 -7.70 5.62
C TYR A 131 5.22 -8.64 6.79
N THR A 132 4.31 -8.24 7.67
CA THR A 132 3.91 -9.02 8.84
C THR A 132 3.07 -10.22 8.41
N GLU A 133 3.59 -11.42 8.66
CA GLU A 133 2.99 -12.67 8.16
C GLU A 133 1.56 -12.90 8.68
N SER A 134 1.25 -12.54 9.93
CA SER A 134 -0.10 -12.68 10.46
C SER A 134 -1.14 -11.85 9.72
N ILE A 135 -0.76 -10.63 9.25
CA ILE A 135 -1.64 -9.80 8.43
C ILE A 135 -1.74 -10.38 7.01
N ARG A 136 -0.62 -10.83 6.43
CA ARG A 136 -0.62 -11.48 5.11
C ARG A 136 -1.55 -12.69 5.09
N GLN A 137 -1.41 -13.61 6.06
CA GLN A 137 -2.28 -14.79 6.17
C GLN A 137 -3.74 -14.40 6.36
N GLY A 138 -4.00 -13.39 7.18
CA GLY A 138 -5.35 -12.89 7.36
C GLY A 138 -5.98 -12.30 6.09
N LEU A 139 -5.21 -11.60 5.25
CA LEU A 139 -5.70 -11.13 3.94
C LEU A 139 -6.01 -12.30 3.00
N LEU A 140 -5.18 -13.34 2.98
CA LEU A 140 -5.42 -14.56 2.19
C LEU A 140 -6.66 -15.31 2.66
N GLU A 141 -6.87 -15.43 3.97
CA GLU A 141 -8.09 -16.02 4.55
C GLU A 141 -9.33 -15.17 4.22
N GLY A 142 -9.21 -13.83 4.32
CA GLY A 142 -10.25 -12.90 3.91
C GLY A 142 -10.62 -13.06 2.44
N ALA A 143 -9.62 -13.18 1.56
CA ALA A 143 -9.83 -13.44 0.15
C ALA A 143 -10.57 -14.76 -0.11
N LYS A 144 -10.17 -15.83 0.59
CA LYS A 144 -10.86 -17.12 0.52
C LYS A 144 -12.32 -17.02 0.98
N LYS A 145 -12.59 -16.33 2.10
CA LYS A 145 -13.97 -16.12 2.60
C LYS A 145 -14.81 -15.29 1.61
N ALA A 146 -14.21 -14.29 0.99
CA ALA A 146 -14.86 -13.45 -0.01
C ALA A 146 -15.00 -14.11 -1.40
N ALA A 147 -14.46 -15.33 -1.59
CA ALA A 147 -14.35 -16.03 -2.87
C ALA A 147 -13.64 -15.17 -3.96
N VAL A 148 -12.65 -14.37 -3.55
CA VAL A 148 -11.83 -13.53 -4.44
C VAL A 148 -10.48 -14.23 -4.66
N PRO A 149 -10.07 -14.47 -5.91
CA PRO A 149 -8.76 -15.03 -6.20
C PRO A 149 -7.66 -14.01 -5.85
N VAL A 150 -6.64 -14.45 -5.13
CA VAL A 150 -5.50 -13.63 -4.72
C VAL A 150 -4.21 -14.42 -4.87
N HIS A 151 -3.20 -13.83 -5.46
CA HIS A 151 -1.86 -14.41 -5.50
C HIS A 151 -1.17 -14.27 -4.14
N ASN A 152 -0.73 -15.40 -3.59
CA ASN A 152 0.05 -15.42 -2.35
C ASN A 152 1.53 -15.32 -2.67
N GLY A 153 2.12 -14.19 -2.36
CA GLY A 153 3.54 -13.92 -2.61
C GLY A 153 3.75 -12.98 -3.79
N GLY A 154 5.02 -12.85 -4.17
CA GLY A 154 5.51 -11.90 -5.16
C GLY A 154 6.44 -10.87 -4.53
N VAL A 155 7.37 -10.36 -5.33
CA VAL A 155 8.33 -9.31 -4.98
C VAL A 155 7.87 -7.97 -5.55
N TYR A 156 7.69 -6.98 -4.69
CA TYR A 156 7.26 -5.63 -5.07
C TYR A 156 8.48 -4.74 -5.33
N ALA A 157 8.66 -4.25 -6.55
CA ALA A 157 9.62 -3.19 -6.86
C ALA A 157 9.02 -1.82 -6.49
N ALA A 158 9.58 -1.13 -5.51
CA ALA A 158 9.20 0.22 -5.17
C ALA A 158 10.05 1.23 -5.96
N THR A 159 9.47 1.88 -6.97
CA THR A 159 10.16 2.87 -7.81
C THR A 159 9.85 4.30 -7.38
N GLN A 160 10.62 5.26 -7.88
CA GLN A 160 10.47 6.67 -7.49
C GLN A 160 9.18 7.31 -7.98
N GLY A 161 8.77 7.04 -9.21
CA GLY A 161 7.72 7.81 -9.85
C GLY A 161 8.09 9.31 -10.05
N PRO A 162 7.16 10.18 -10.44
CA PRO A 162 5.75 9.87 -10.77
C PRO A 162 5.55 9.32 -12.18
N ARG A 163 6.58 9.35 -13.07
CA ARG A 163 6.51 8.73 -14.38
C ARG A 163 6.46 7.21 -14.25
N LEU A 164 5.81 6.55 -15.19
CA LEU A 164 5.91 5.11 -15.35
C LEU A 164 7.31 4.73 -15.85
N GLU A 165 7.68 3.48 -15.64
CA GLU A 165 8.96 2.91 -16.00
C GLU A 165 9.08 2.77 -17.53
N THR A 166 10.30 2.76 -18.03
CA THR A 166 10.60 2.31 -19.39
C THR A 166 10.57 0.79 -19.46
N ALA A 167 10.39 0.22 -20.66
CA ALA A 167 10.47 -1.23 -20.85
C ALA A 167 11.82 -1.80 -20.37
N ALA A 168 12.93 -1.10 -20.63
CA ALA A 168 14.26 -1.50 -20.17
C ALA A 168 14.43 -1.48 -18.64
N GLU A 169 13.78 -0.52 -17.95
CA GLU A 169 13.71 -0.53 -16.48
C GLU A 169 12.92 -1.73 -15.99
N VAL A 170 11.80 -2.06 -16.62
CA VAL A 170 11.00 -3.25 -16.26
C VAL A 170 11.78 -4.54 -16.53
N ASP A 171 12.54 -4.63 -17.64
CA ASP A 171 13.44 -5.77 -17.91
C ASP A 171 14.48 -5.97 -16.81
N ARG A 172 15.00 -4.88 -16.24
CA ARG A 172 15.90 -4.93 -15.10
C ARG A 172 15.18 -5.40 -13.84
N LEU A 173 14.02 -4.86 -13.53
CA LEU A 173 13.23 -5.25 -12.36
C LEU A 173 12.89 -6.76 -12.40
N GLU A 174 12.50 -7.27 -13.57
CA GLU A 174 12.24 -8.71 -13.75
C GLU A 174 13.49 -9.56 -13.50
N LYS A 175 14.66 -9.14 -14.01
CA LYS A 175 15.95 -9.83 -13.75
C LYS A 175 16.35 -9.79 -12.28
N ASP A 176 15.98 -8.74 -11.55
CA ASP A 176 16.18 -8.63 -10.11
C ASP A 176 15.16 -9.47 -9.31
N GLY A 177 14.23 -10.17 -10.00
CA GLY A 177 13.25 -11.07 -9.41
C GLY A 177 11.94 -10.41 -8.97
N CYS A 178 11.63 -9.20 -9.46
CA CYS A 178 10.39 -8.50 -9.12
C CYS A 178 9.20 -9.02 -9.95
N ASP A 179 8.06 -9.18 -9.30
CA ASP A 179 6.78 -9.59 -9.89
C ASP A 179 5.85 -8.42 -10.18
N LEU A 180 5.99 -7.36 -9.38
CA LEU A 180 5.12 -6.16 -9.39
C LEU A 180 5.98 -4.90 -9.36
N VAL A 181 5.47 -3.82 -9.93
CA VAL A 181 6.08 -2.49 -9.82
C VAL A 181 5.06 -1.46 -9.36
N GLY A 182 5.46 -0.65 -8.40
CA GLY A 182 4.67 0.46 -7.88
C GLY A 182 5.55 1.49 -7.21
N MET A 183 4.95 2.54 -6.63
CA MET A 183 5.72 3.72 -6.25
C MET A 183 5.67 4.04 -4.75
N THR A 184 4.94 3.27 -3.94
CA THR A 184 4.61 3.67 -2.57
C THR A 184 4.93 2.64 -1.49
N GLY A 185 5.39 1.43 -1.86
CA GLY A 185 5.76 0.40 -0.89
C GLY A 185 6.93 0.80 0.00
N MET A 186 7.83 1.65 -0.52
CA MET A 186 8.94 2.24 0.24
C MET A 186 8.89 3.77 0.19
N PRO A 187 9.23 4.46 1.26
CA PRO A 187 9.72 3.94 2.54
C PRO A 187 8.60 3.54 3.54
N GLU A 188 7.34 3.39 3.09
CA GLU A 188 6.22 3.13 4.00
C GLU A 188 6.42 1.88 4.85
N ALA A 189 6.88 0.77 4.24
CA ALA A 189 7.11 -0.50 4.95
C ALA A 189 8.25 -0.40 5.98
N SER A 190 9.39 0.23 5.63
CA SER A 190 10.51 0.41 6.55
C SER A 190 10.17 1.32 7.73
N LEU A 191 9.48 2.43 7.45
CA LEU A 191 9.01 3.34 8.49
C LEU A 191 7.99 2.67 9.44
N ALA A 192 7.09 1.83 8.92
CA ALA A 192 6.19 1.05 9.75
C ALA A 192 6.97 0.12 10.68
N ARG A 193 8.03 -0.54 10.18
CA ARG A 193 8.91 -1.39 10.98
C ARG A 193 9.67 -0.60 12.05
N GLU A 194 10.24 0.55 11.72
CA GLU A 194 10.91 1.43 12.69
C GLU A 194 9.96 1.93 13.78
N ALA A 195 8.69 2.16 13.43
CA ALA A 195 7.64 2.53 14.36
C ALA A 195 7.05 1.34 15.15
N GLU A 196 7.57 0.12 14.97
CA GLU A 196 7.04 -1.11 15.58
C GLU A 196 5.57 -1.37 15.26
N LEU A 197 5.15 -1.03 14.04
CA LEU A 197 3.82 -1.31 13.52
C LEU A 197 3.85 -2.54 12.62
N ASN A 198 2.87 -3.39 12.76
CA ASN A 198 2.65 -4.47 11.81
C ASN A 198 2.19 -3.89 10.47
N TYR A 199 2.73 -4.42 9.38
CA TYR A 199 2.46 -3.87 8.05
C TYR A 199 2.33 -4.98 7.01
N ALA A 200 1.31 -4.92 6.17
CA ALA A 200 1.20 -5.74 4.96
C ALA A 200 0.56 -4.96 3.82
N CYS A 201 0.78 -5.43 2.61
CA CYS A 201 0.26 -4.85 1.38
C CYS A 201 -0.79 -5.77 0.76
N LEU A 202 -1.89 -5.18 0.29
CA LEU A 202 -2.81 -5.76 -0.68
C LEU A 202 -2.66 -4.95 -1.97
N ALA A 203 -1.99 -5.54 -2.96
CA ALA A 203 -1.73 -4.89 -4.24
C ALA A 203 -2.80 -5.26 -5.26
N LEU A 204 -3.32 -4.26 -5.98
CA LEU A 204 -4.17 -4.42 -7.14
C LEU A 204 -3.36 -4.13 -8.40
N VAL A 205 -3.23 -5.10 -9.29
CA VAL A 205 -2.60 -4.89 -10.60
C VAL A 205 -3.57 -4.13 -11.49
N VAL A 206 -3.18 -2.94 -11.93
CA VAL A 206 -4.05 -2.06 -12.72
C VAL A 206 -3.68 -2.02 -14.21
N ASN A 207 -2.48 -2.46 -14.53
CA ASN A 207 -1.97 -2.62 -15.90
C ASN A 207 -0.82 -3.62 -15.92
N MET A 208 -0.49 -4.16 -17.06
CA MET A 208 0.82 -4.79 -17.24
C MET A 208 1.89 -3.70 -17.30
N ALA A 209 3.04 -3.95 -16.67
CA ALA A 209 4.16 -3.01 -16.67
C ALA A 209 4.67 -2.74 -18.09
N ALA A 210 5.41 -1.66 -18.29
CA ALA A 210 5.91 -1.25 -19.60
C ALA A 210 6.67 -2.38 -20.32
N GLY A 211 6.34 -2.64 -21.56
CA GLY A 211 6.91 -3.73 -22.36
C GLY A 211 6.40 -5.13 -22.01
N ARG A 212 5.39 -5.27 -21.14
CA ARG A 212 4.77 -6.56 -20.77
C ARG A 212 3.41 -6.78 -21.42
N SER A 213 2.94 -5.82 -22.22
CA SER A 213 1.76 -5.92 -23.09
C SER A 213 2.04 -5.27 -24.43
N ALA A 214 1.20 -5.52 -25.42
CA ALA A 214 1.26 -4.80 -26.70
C ALA A 214 0.82 -3.34 -26.50
N GLY A 215 1.57 -2.40 -27.08
CA GLY A 215 1.22 -0.98 -27.06
C GLY A 215 1.75 -0.21 -25.84
N ILE A 216 1.14 0.95 -25.61
CA ILE A 216 1.47 1.85 -24.51
C ILE A 216 0.43 1.72 -23.38
N ILE A 217 0.84 2.00 -22.16
CA ILE A 217 -0.05 2.04 -20.99
C ILE A 217 -0.88 3.32 -21.07
N THR A 218 -2.21 3.18 -21.01
CA THR A 218 -3.14 4.31 -21.04
C THR A 218 -3.80 4.53 -19.67
N MET A 219 -4.14 5.78 -19.36
CA MET A 219 -4.88 6.08 -18.12
C MET A 219 -6.26 5.45 -18.10
N GLU A 220 -6.90 5.33 -19.28
CA GLU A 220 -8.21 4.69 -19.40
C GLU A 220 -8.19 3.21 -18.98
N GLU A 221 -7.15 2.46 -19.37
CA GLU A 221 -6.96 1.06 -18.93
C GLU A 221 -6.75 0.96 -17.42
N ILE A 222 -5.93 1.86 -16.86
CA ILE A 222 -5.69 1.92 -15.42
C ILE A 222 -6.99 2.22 -14.66
N GLU A 223 -7.77 3.21 -15.07
CA GLU A 223 -9.02 3.61 -14.43
C GLU A 223 -10.08 2.50 -14.51
N ARG A 224 -10.14 1.78 -15.62
CA ARG A 224 -11.04 0.63 -15.80
C ARG A 224 -10.67 -0.49 -14.82
N ALA A 225 -9.40 -0.87 -14.75
CA ALA A 225 -8.92 -1.90 -13.85
C ALA A 225 -9.06 -1.50 -12.38
N LEU A 226 -8.86 -0.22 -12.04
CA LEU A 226 -9.13 0.31 -10.71
C LEU A 226 -10.61 0.16 -10.34
N THR A 227 -11.52 0.60 -11.21
CA THR A 227 -12.97 0.56 -10.95
C THR A 227 -13.46 -0.87 -10.73
N SER A 228 -13.02 -1.80 -11.58
CA SER A 228 -13.36 -3.22 -11.46
C SER A 228 -12.71 -3.87 -10.25
N GLY A 229 -11.39 -3.72 -10.10
CA GLY A 229 -10.60 -4.40 -9.07
C GLY A 229 -10.86 -3.92 -7.65
N MET A 230 -11.22 -2.64 -7.44
CA MET A 230 -11.48 -2.08 -6.11
C MET A 230 -12.68 -2.74 -5.42
N ARG A 231 -13.64 -3.28 -6.16
CA ARG A 231 -14.72 -4.09 -5.58
C ARG A 231 -14.17 -5.32 -4.87
N ASN A 232 -13.22 -6.02 -5.50
CA ASN A 232 -12.57 -7.19 -4.92
C ASN A 232 -11.68 -6.81 -3.72
N VAL A 233 -10.94 -5.70 -3.82
CA VAL A 233 -10.17 -5.15 -2.69
C VAL A 233 -11.07 -4.92 -1.48
N ARG A 234 -12.20 -4.24 -1.65
CA ARG A 234 -13.16 -3.99 -0.56
C ARG A 234 -13.74 -5.28 0.02
N ALA A 235 -14.06 -6.27 -0.81
CA ALA A 235 -14.56 -7.55 -0.35
C ALA A 235 -13.53 -8.30 0.52
N VAL A 236 -12.26 -8.30 0.12
CA VAL A 236 -11.17 -8.88 0.91
C VAL A 236 -10.97 -8.16 2.23
N LEU A 237 -10.96 -6.81 2.22
CA LEU A 237 -10.83 -6.01 3.45
C LEU A 237 -12.00 -6.24 4.41
N ALA A 238 -13.25 -6.28 3.90
CA ALA A 238 -14.43 -6.56 4.70
C ALA A 238 -14.34 -7.94 5.39
N ALA A 239 -13.96 -8.97 4.62
CA ALA A 239 -13.79 -10.31 5.15
C ALA A 239 -12.62 -10.43 6.13
N TYR A 240 -11.53 -9.67 5.91
CA TYR A 240 -10.40 -9.57 6.84
C TYR A 240 -10.84 -8.96 8.17
N LEU A 241 -11.57 -7.85 8.15
CA LEU A 241 -12.00 -7.11 9.33
C LEU A 241 -13.15 -7.82 10.12
N SER A 242 -13.81 -8.79 9.50
CA SER A 242 -14.90 -9.57 10.13
C SER A 242 -14.42 -10.86 10.84
N ARG A 243 -13.10 -10.91 11.18
CA ARG A 243 -12.48 -12.07 11.85
C ARG A 243 -12.75 -12.05 13.34
#